data_65e073f7eac73ac0a5571c78daf4a100
#
_entry.id   65e073f7eac73ac0a5571c78daf4a100
#
_cell.length_a   1.000
_cell.length_b   1.000
_cell.length_c   1.000
_cell.angle_alpha   90.00
_cell.angle_beta   90.00
_cell.angle_gamma   90.00
#
_symmetry.space_group_name_H-M   'P 1'
#
loop_
_entity.id
_entity.type
_entity.pdbx_description
1 polymer ?
#
loop_
_entity_poly.entity_id
_entity_poly.type
_entity_poly.pdbx_seq_one_letter_code
_entity_poly.pdbx_strand_id
1 'polypeptide(L)' 'MNANKILKFTGLLLLIIGGLNWGLVGLFDFNLVSYIFGDNSFLTRTIYILVGLGALGVTAALPELLGVSDSEKYV' A
#
# COMPACT_ATOMS: atom_id res chain seq x y z
N MET A 1 7.03 13.54 -14.41
CA MET A 1 6.87 12.16 -13.91
C MET A 1 5.88 11.45 -14.82
N ASN A 2 6.22 10.25 -15.32
CA ASN A 2 5.32 9.54 -16.22
C ASN A 2 4.28 8.73 -15.43
N ALA A 3 3.29 8.16 -16.15
CA ALA A 3 2.19 7.44 -15.52
C ALA A 3 2.67 6.25 -14.66
N ASN A 4 3.71 5.53 -15.13
CA ASN A 4 4.23 4.39 -14.37
C ASN A 4 4.84 4.82 -13.05
N LYS A 5 5.57 5.93 -13.04
CA LYS A 5 6.15 6.46 -11.80
C LYS A 5 5.07 6.96 -10.85
N ILE A 6 4.03 7.58 -11.39
CA ILE A 6 2.89 8.04 -10.60
C ILE A 6 2.18 6.85 -9.94
N LEU A 7 1.93 5.78 -10.70
CA LEU A 7 1.30 4.59 -10.18
C LEU A 7 2.14 3.92 -9.09
N LYS A 8 3.44 3.82 -9.31
CA LYS A 8 4.35 3.24 -8.32
C LYS A 8 4.42 4.07 -7.05
N PHE A 9 4.51 5.39 -7.20
CA PHE A 9 4.53 6.29 -6.06
C PHE A 9 3.23 6.19 -5.25
N THR A 10 2.09 6.21 -5.94
CA THR A 10 0.79 6.12 -5.29
C THR A 10 0.63 4.79 -4.55
N GLY A 11 1.01 3.68 -5.19
CA GLY A 11 0.94 2.37 -4.56
C GLY A 11 1.81 2.27 -3.32
N LEU A 12 3.03 2.78 -3.39
CA LEU A 12 3.94 2.79 -2.24
C LEU A 12 3.40 3.67 -1.12
N LEU A 13 2.86 4.84 -1.45
CA LEU A 13 2.30 5.74 -0.46
C LEU A 13 1.12 5.10 0.27
N LEU A 14 0.22 4.45 -0.47
CA LEU A 14 -0.92 3.75 0.12
C LEU A 14 -0.45 2.60 1.02
N LEU A 15 0.57 1.87 0.59
CA LEU A 15 1.13 0.78 1.38
C LEU A 15 1.75 1.29 2.68
N ILE A 16 2.46 2.42 2.62
CA ILE A 16 3.05 3.04 3.80
C ILE A 16 1.96 3.47 4.78
N ILE A 17 0.92 4.13 4.28
CA ILE A 17 -0.20 4.57 5.10
C ILE A 17 -0.86 3.37 5.78
N GLY A 18 -1.14 2.32 5.02
CA GLY A 18 -1.74 1.10 5.55
C GLY A 18 -0.86 0.41 6.56
N GLY A 19 0.44 0.32 6.29
CA GLY A 19 1.40 -0.30 7.19
C GLY A 19 1.52 0.46 8.51
N LEU A 20 1.59 1.79 8.45
CA LEU A 20 1.63 2.61 9.65
C LEU A 20 0.33 2.47 10.45
N ASN A 21 -0.81 2.45 9.78
CA ASN A 21 -2.09 2.27 10.45
C ASN A 21 -2.15 0.93 11.18
N TRP A 22 -1.75 -0.15 10.51
CA TRP A 22 -1.75 -1.46 11.13
C TRP A 22 -0.69 -1.60 12.23
N GLY A 23 0.43 -0.89 12.10
CA GLY A 23 1.40 -0.81 13.17
C GLY A 23 0.81 -0.17 14.42
N LEU A 24 0.05 0.91 14.25
CA LEU A 24 -0.64 1.56 15.37
C LEU A 24 -1.70 0.65 15.99
N VAL A 25 -2.43 -0.10 15.16
CA VAL A 25 -3.41 -1.07 15.67
C VAL A 25 -2.71 -2.13 16.53
N GLY A 26 -1.59 -2.66 16.04
CA GLY A 26 -0.88 -3.71 16.77
C GLY A 26 -0.24 -3.23 18.07
N LEU A 27 0.26 -2.00 18.10
CA LEU A 27 0.95 -1.48 19.29
C LEU A 27 0.00 -0.84 20.29
N PHE A 28 -1.01 -0.13 19.82
CA PHE A 28 -1.85 0.72 20.66
C PHE A 28 -3.33 0.46 20.52
N ASP A 29 -3.72 -0.52 19.73
CA ASP A 29 -5.13 -0.78 19.40
C ASP A 29 -5.82 0.47 18.87
N PHE A 30 -5.11 1.25 18.07
CA PHE A 30 -5.59 2.51 17.53
C PHE A 30 -5.58 2.46 16.01
N ASN A 31 -6.79 2.58 15.41
CA ASN A 31 -6.95 2.59 13.97
C ASN A 31 -7.10 4.04 13.49
N LEU A 32 -6.00 4.60 12.97
CA LEU A 32 -5.94 6.00 12.56
C LEU A 32 -6.95 6.31 11.44
N VAL A 33 -7.08 5.41 10.47
CA VAL A 33 -8.01 5.62 9.35
C VAL A 33 -9.44 5.69 9.87
N SER A 34 -9.83 4.76 10.73
CA SER A 34 -11.16 4.77 11.32
C SER A 34 -11.39 5.97 12.22
N TYR A 35 -10.36 6.40 12.93
CA TYR A 35 -10.44 7.59 13.78
C TYR A 35 -10.77 8.84 12.97
N ILE A 36 -10.12 9.00 11.83
CA ILE A 36 -10.31 10.19 10.99
C ILE A 36 -11.62 10.12 10.21
N PHE A 37 -11.95 8.96 9.66
CA PHE A 37 -13.05 8.81 8.69
C PHE A 37 -14.25 8.06 9.23
N GLY A 38 -14.18 7.50 10.45
CA GLY A 38 -15.28 6.77 11.07
C GLY A 38 -15.17 5.26 10.86
N ASP A 39 -15.64 4.50 11.86
CA ASP A 39 -15.66 3.05 11.79
C ASP A 39 -16.66 2.57 10.75
N ASN A 40 -16.24 1.66 9.87
CA ASN A 40 -17.09 1.06 8.83
C ASN A 40 -17.76 2.08 7.91
N SER A 41 -17.24 3.30 7.85
CA SER A 41 -17.75 4.28 6.92
C SER A 41 -17.37 3.92 5.49
N PHE A 42 -18.11 4.48 4.53
CA PHE A 42 -17.76 4.30 3.12
C PHE A 42 -16.34 4.78 2.84
N LEU A 43 -15.94 5.91 3.44
CA LEU A 43 -14.60 6.46 3.23
C LEU A 43 -13.52 5.53 3.77
N THR A 44 -13.69 5.01 4.99
CA THR A 44 -12.74 4.08 5.58
C THR A 44 -12.60 2.82 4.75
N ARG A 45 -13.72 2.25 4.30
CA ARG A 45 -13.71 1.04 3.46
C ARG A 45 -13.03 1.31 2.12
N THR A 46 -13.29 2.47 1.52
CA THR A 46 -12.66 2.87 0.27
C THR A 46 -11.14 2.96 0.43
N ILE A 47 -10.68 3.57 1.52
CA ILE A 47 -9.24 3.69 1.79
C ILE A 47 -8.62 2.30 1.94
N TYR A 48 -9.27 1.38 2.65
CA TYR A 48 -8.74 0.03 2.82
C TYR A 48 -8.68 -0.74 1.49
N ILE A 49 -9.68 -0.57 0.64
CA ILE A 49 -9.67 -1.18 -0.70
C ILE A 49 -8.50 -0.63 -1.52
N LEU A 50 -8.31 0.68 -1.50
CA LEU A 50 -7.20 1.31 -2.21
C LEU A 50 -5.84 0.85 -1.68
N VAL A 51 -5.71 0.74 -0.37
CA VAL A 51 -4.47 0.23 0.25
C VAL A 51 -4.22 -1.21 -0.20
N GLY A 52 -5.26 -2.04 -0.22
CA GLY A 52 -5.13 -3.42 -0.67
C GLY A 52 -4.72 -3.51 -2.13
N LEU A 53 -5.32 -2.70 -2.99
CA LEU A 53 -4.96 -2.66 -4.40
C LEU A 53 -3.53 -2.16 -4.58
N GLY A 54 -3.11 -1.15 -3.80
CA GLY A 54 -1.74 -0.68 -3.82
C GLY A 54 -0.75 -1.76 -3.42
N ALA A 55 -1.09 -2.54 -2.40
CA ALA A 55 -0.25 -3.65 -1.94
C ALA A 55 -0.11 -4.72 -3.03
N LEU A 56 -1.22 -5.05 -3.71
CA LEU A 56 -1.17 -6.02 -4.81
C LEU A 56 -0.29 -5.51 -5.95
N GLY A 57 -0.42 -4.22 -6.29
CA GLY A 57 0.41 -3.62 -7.32
C GLY A 57 1.89 -3.62 -6.97
N VAL A 58 2.24 -3.28 -5.74
CA VAL A 58 3.62 -3.31 -5.26
C VAL A 58 4.15 -4.73 -5.27
N THR A 59 3.35 -5.70 -4.86
CA THR A 59 3.75 -7.12 -4.88
C THR A 59 4.06 -7.57 -6.31
N ALA A 60 3.21 -7.19 -7.27
CA ALA A 60 3.43 -7.54 -8.67
C ALA A 60 4.68 -6.87 -9.24
N ALA A 61 5.01 -5.66 -8.77
CA ALA A 61 6.17 -4.91 -9.24
C ALA A 61 7.43 -5.15 -8.41
N LEU A 62 7.35 -6.03 -7.39
CA LEU A 62 8.44 -6.20 -6.43
C LEU A 62 9.78 -6.56 -7.07
N PRO A 63 9.86 -7.49 -8.04
CA PRO A 63 11.16 -7.78 -8.67
C PRO A 63 11.78 -6.54 -9.32
N GLU A 64 10.97 -5.73 -9.97
CA GLU A 64 11.41 -4.49 -10.61
C GLU A 64 11.90 -3.48 -9.58
N LEU A 65 11.17 -3.34 -8.48
CA LEU A 65 11.52 -2.41 -7.40
C LEU A 65 12.82 -2.82 -6.70
N LEU A 66 13.08 -4.13 -6.62
CA LEU A 66 14.29 -4.65 -6.03
C LEU A 66 15.47 -4.69 -7.01
N GLY A 67 15.24 -4.28 -8.26
CA GLY A 67 16.28 -4.26 -9.27
C GLY A 67 16.59 -5.63 -9.87
N VAL A 68 15.71 -6.61 -9.69
CA VAL A 68 15.87 -7.95 -10.27
C VAL A 68 15.46 -7.89 -11.73
N SER A 69 16.39 -8.21 -12.64
CA SER A 69 16.12 -8.26 -14.07
C SER A 69 15.55 -9.62 -14.47
N ASP A 70 14.95 -9.67 -15.67
CA ASP A 70 14.44 -10.94 -16.20
C ASP A 70 15.52 -11.99 -16.33
N SER A 71 16.75 -11.60 -16.69
CA SER A 71 17.86 -12.53 -16.80
C SER A 71 18.24 -13.15 -15.46
N GLU A 72 18.02 -12.44 -14.37
CA GLU A 72 18.35 -12.93 -13.03
C GLU A 72 17.32 -13.94 -12.52
N LYS A 73 16.12 -13.90 -13.06
CA LYS A 73 15.06 -14.83 -12.64
C LYS A 73 15.35 -16.28 -13.01
N TYR A 74 16.24 -16.50 -13.94
CA TYR A 74 16.55 -17.83 -14.48
C TYR A 74 17.91 -18.36 -14.07
N VAL A 75 18.54 -17.67 -13.15
CA VAL A 75 19.87 -18.08 -12.65
C VAL A 75 19.76 -19.01 -11.46
#